data_93b430cab48070347507cd55fe900e83
#
_entry.id   93b430cab48070347507cd55fe900e83
#
_cell.length_a   1.000
_cell.length_b   1.000
_cell.length_c   1.000
_cell.angle_alpha   90.00
_cell.angle_beta   90.00
_cell.angle_gamma   90.00
#
_symmetry.space_group_name_H-M   'P 1'
#
loop_
_entity.id
_entity.type
_entity.pdbx_description
1 polymer ?
#
loop_
_entity_poly.entity_id
_entity_poly.type
_entity_poly.pdbx_seq_one_letter_code
_entity_poly.pdbx_strand_id
1 'polypeptide(L)'
;MGFIPIIKRDAQYKDDLSYMFIANHTSMTDIMLMLYTTKKPFVFVGKKELSKIPLFGFFYKRTCILVDRNDARSKLEVFNSVQKRFNMGLSVCIFPEGGVPDDMDILLDNFKDGAFRLAIEHKIPVAPMTFHDNKKRFPFAFFSGSPGKMRVKIHKIFLTNTLKVEDKRNLRNQTRNL
;
A
#
# COMPACT_ATOMS: atom_id res chain seq x y z
N MET A 1 -8.25 8.47 19.84
CA MET A 1 -8.16 9.58 18.86
C MET A 1 -9.54 9.95 18.23
N GLY A 2 -10.63 9.26 18.53
CA GLY A 2 -11.97 9.59 18.03
C GLY A 2 -12.16 9.40 16.51
N PHE A 3 -11.41 8.49 15.89
CA PHE A 3 -11.58 8.13 14.48
C PHE A 3 -12.61 7.01 14.33
N ILE A 4 -13.52 7.16 13.35
CA ILE A 4 -14.60 6.20 13.07
C ILE A 4 -14.41 5.70 11.64
N PRO A 5 -13.84 4.50 11.43
CA PRO A 5 -13.69 3.93 10.10
C PRO A 5 -15.04 3.57 9.48
N ILE A 6 -15.24 3.96 8.22
CA ILE A 6 -16.42 3.61 7.41
C ILE A 6 -15.91 2.95 6.13
N ILE A 7 -16.18 1.66 5.97
CA ILE A 7 -15.66 0.88 4.85
C ILE A 7 -16.77 0.55 3.88
N LYS A 8 -16.63 1.01 2.63
CA LYS A 8 -17.47 0.61 1.49
C LYS A 8 -16.68 -0.36 0.61
N ARG A 9 -17.33 -1.45 0.18
CA ARG A 9 -16.68 -2.52 -0.60
C ARG A 9 -17.42 -2.75 -1.91
N ASP A 10 -16.68 -2.69 -3.02
CA ASP A 10 -17.17 -3.12 -4.34
C ASP A 10 -16.75 -4.58 -4.65
N ALA A 11 -15.84 -5.15 -3.84
CA ALA A 11 -15.40 -6.54 -3.95
C ALA A 11 -15.09 -7.15 -2.57
N GLN A 12 -15.17 -8.48 -2.50
CA GLN A 12 -14.75 -9.26 -1.34
C GLN A 12 -13.45 -10.01 -1.67
N TYR A 13 -12.60 -10.19 -0.65
CA TYR A 13 -11.39 -11.00 -0.79
C TYR A 13 -11.72 -12.48 -0.62
N LYS A 14 -11.13 -13.30 -1.49
CA LYS A 14 -11.17 -14.75 -1.32
C LYS A 14 -10.13 -15.17 -0.28
N ASP A 15 -10.48 -16.15 0.56
CA ASP A 15 -9.61 -16.56 1.67
C ASP A 15 -8.36 -17.32 1.22
N ASP A 16 -8.43 -18.00 0.10
CA ASP A 16 -7.37 -18.79 -0.50
C ASP A 16 -6.37 -17.98 -1.35
N LEU A 17 -6.62 -16.69 -1.57
CA LEU A 17 -5.78 -15.84 -2.41
C LEU A 17 -5.02 -14.79 -1.61
N SER A 18 -3.77 -14.58 -1.99
CA SER A 18 -2.97 -13.41 -1.59
C SER A 18 -3.18 -12.27 -2.57
N TYR A 19 -3.04 -11.02 -2.10
CA TYR A 19 -3.30 -9.82 -2.87
C TYR A 19 -2.13 -8.84 -2.80
N MET A 20 -1.97 -8.04 -3.85
CA MET A 20 -1.24 -6.79 -3.80
C MET A 20 -2.23 -5.68 -3.39
N PHE A 21 -2.22 -5.28 -2.12
CA PHE A 21 -3.00 -4.16 -1.63
C PHE A 21 -2.34 -2.84 -2.04
N ILE A 22 -3.09 -1.97 -2.68
CA ILE A 22 -2.63 -0.66 -3.15
C ILE A 22 -3.60 0.40 -2.63
N ALA A 23 -3.05 1.44 -1.99
CA ALA A 23 -3.83 2.59 -1.53
C ALA A 23 -3.02 3.89 -1.70
N ASN A 24 -3.71 5.02 -1.72
CA ASN A 24 -3.10 6.33 -1.62
C ASN A 24 -2.47 6.55 -0.23
N HIS A 25 -1.44 7.40 -0.15
CA HIS A 25 -0.66 7.62 1.07
C HIS A 25 -0.54 9.10 1.41
N THR A 26 -1.39 9.56 2.30
CA THR A 26 -1.53 10.98 2.64
C THR A 26 -1.36 11.28 4.13
N SER A 27 -1.21 10.22 4.95
CA SER A 27 -1.13 10.34 6.41
C SER A 27 -0.45 9.11 7.04
N MET A 28 0.13 9.26 8.22
CA MET A 28 0.61 8.13 9.02
C MET A 28 -0.52 7.18 9.44
N THR A 29 -1.74 7.68 9.54
CA THR A 29 -2.92 6.85 9.85
C THR A 29 -3.31 5.90 8.74
N ASP A 30 -2.77 6.04 7.53
CA ASP A 30 -3.01 5.12 6.41
C ASP A 30 -2.54 3.69 6.75
N ILE A 31 -1.42 3.58 7.48
CA ILE A 31 -0.90 2.30 7.96
C ILE A 31 -1.92 1.62 8.88
N MET A 32 -2.43 2.36 9.86
CA MET A 32 -3.41 1.85 10.83
C MET A 32 -4.74 1.52 10.17
N LEU A 33 -5.18 2.36 9.22
CA LEU A 33 -6.41 2.15 8.50
C LEU A 33 -6.32 0.95 7.55
N MET A 34 -5.16 0.71 6.93
CA MET A 34 -4.89 -0.49 6.15
C MET A 34 -5.01 -1.74 7.02
N LEU A 35 -4.39 -1.77 8.21
CA LEU A 35 -4.49 -2.88 9.16
C LEU A 35 -5.94 -3.14 9.61
N TYR A 36 -6.71 -2.09 9.84
CA TYR A 36 -8.11 -2.20 10.23
C TYR A 36 -9.02 -2.70 9.07
N THR A 37 -8.71 -2.27 7.84
CA THR A 37 -9.56 -2.51 6.66
C THR A 37 -9.37 -3.91 6.09
N THR A 38 -8.13 -4.40 6.07
CA THR A 38 -7.78 -5.73 5.57
C THR A 38 -7.83 -6.74 6.71
N LYS A 39 -8.64 -7.78 6.57
CA LYS A 39 -8.69 -8.89 7.53
C LYS A 39 -7.71 -10.02 7.18
N LYS A 40 -6.96 -9.87 6.09
CA LYS A 40 -5.98 -10.87 5.63
C LYS A 40 -4.58 -10.54 6.15
N PRO A 41 -3.76 -11.55 6.46
CA PRO A 41 -2.38 -11.29 6.84
C PRO A 41 -1.59 -10.70 5.67
N PHE A 42 -0.82 -9.66 5.93
CA PHE A 42 -0.01 -9.01 4.92
C PHE A 42 1.23 -8.35 5.52
N VAL A 43 2.18 -7.99 4.65
CA VAL A 43 3.37 -7.20 4.99
C VAL A 43 3.41 -5.93 4.16
N PHE A 44 3.99 -4.87 4.72
CA PHE A 44 4.25 -3.63 3.96
C PHE A 44 5.56 -3.71 3.18
N VAL A 45 5.66 -2.95 2.10
CA VAL A 45 6.95 -2.60 1.48
C VAL A 45 7.30 -1.18 1.93
N GLY A 46 8.43 -1.04 2.59
CA GLY A 46 8.80 0.23 3.21
C GLY A 46 10.27 0.61 3.04
N LYS A 47 10.60 1.88 3.29
CA LYS A 47 11.93 2.44 3.13
C LYS A 47 12.93 1.79 4.10
N LYS A 48 14.09 1.35 3.60
CA LYS A 48 15.15 0.73 4.40
C LYS A 48 15.67 1.64 5.51
N GLU A 49 15.71 2.94 5.28
CA GLU A 49 16.21 3.93 6.24
C GLU A 49 15.41 3.92 7.54
N LEU A 50 14.10 3.68 7.49
CA LEU A 50 13.23 3.63 8.67
C LEU A 50 13.59 2.47 9.62
N SER A 51 14.26 1.45 9.11
CA SER A 51 14.74 0.32 9.92
C SER A 51 15.87 0.68 10.89
N LYS A 52 16.46 1.87 10.76
CA LYS A 52 17.53 2.37 11.63
C LYS A 52 17.00 3.11 12.88
N ILE A 53 15.70 3.43 12.90
CA ILE A 53 15.09 4.13 14.04
C ILE A 53 15.06 3.19 15.26
N PRO A 54 15.59 3.58 16.42
CA PRO A 54 15.57 2.77 17.63
C PRO A 54 14.15 2.31 17.99
N LEU A 55 14.02 1.11 18.53
CA LEU A 55 12.76 0.43 18.87
C LEU A 55 11.85 0.19 17.66
N PHE A 56 11.47 1.24 16.93
CA PHE A 56 10.63 1.14 15.73
C PHE A 56 11.25 0.22 14.68
N GLY A 57 12.54 0.37 14.40
CA GLY A 57 13.27 -0.43 13.42
C GLY A 57 13.30 -1.93 13.75
N PHE A 58 13.22 -2.29 15.02
CA PHE A 58 13.15 -3.69 15.45
C PHE A 58 11.86 -4.37 14.95
N PHE A 59 10.71 -3.74 15.12
CA PHE A 59 9.42 -4.24 14.62
C PHE A 59 9.33 -4.11 13.11
N TYR A 60 9.76 -2.97 12.57
CA TYR A 60 9.69 -2.64 11.15
C TYR A 60 10.43 -3.65 10.27
N LYS A 61 11.62 -4.09 10.65
CA LYS A 61 12.39 -5.14 9.95
C LYS A 61 11.66 -6.49 9.90
N ARG A 62 10.79 -6.77 10.85
CA ARG A 62 10.04 -8.03 10.94
C ARG A 62 8.73 -8.01 10.17
N THR A 63 8.12 -6.85 10.07
CA THR A 63 6.79 -6.67 9.50
C THR A 63 6.80 -6.11 8.08
N CYS A 64 7.96 -5.60 7.60
CA CYS A 64 8.08 -4.97 6.29
C CYS A 64 9.12 -5.67 5.41
N ILE A 65 8.88 -5.64 4.10
CA ILE A 65 9.91 -5.85 3.08
C ILE A 65 10.62 -4.51 2.90
N LEU A 66 11.92 -4.49 3.18
CA LEU A 66 12.70 -3.25 3.12
C LEU A 66 13.18 -2.99 1.69
N VAL A 67 13.08 -1.75 1.23
CA VAL A 67 13.55 -1.32 -0.08
C VAL A 67 14.46 -0.10 0.03
N ASP A 68 15.65 -0.20 -0.52
CA ASP A 68 16.48 0.93 -0.90
C ASP A 68 16.17 1.29 -2.35
N ARG A 69 15.54 2.45 -2.55
CA ARG A 69 15.04 2.84 -3.88
C ARG A 69 16.13 3.30 -4.81
N ASN A 70 17.30 3.65 -4.28
CA ASN A 70 18.45 4.12 -5.04
C ASN A 70 19.35 2.96 -5.48
N ASP A 71 19.14 1.76 -4.91
CA ASP A 71 19.93 0.57 -5.22
C ASP A 71 19.13 -0.42 -6.10
N ALA A 72 19.70 -0.74 -7.27
CA ALA A 72 19.12 -1.71 -8.20
C ALA A 72 19.11 -3.14 -7.63
N ARG A 73 20.09 -3.53 -6.81
CA ARG A 73 20.15 -4.83 -6.15
C ARG A 73 19.03 -4.96 -5.12
N SER A 74 18.79 -3.90 -4.37
CA SER A 74 17.68 -3.87 -3.40
C SER A 74 16.32 -4.05 -4.08
N LYS A 75 16.12 -3.51 -5.29
CA LYS A 75 14.90 -3.75 -6.07
C LYS A 75 14.70 -5.23 -6.45
N LEU A 76 15.79 -5.92 -6.80
CA LEU A 76 15.75 -7.37 -7.06
C LEU A 76 15.48 -8.18 -5.78
N GLU A 77 16.07 -7.78 -4.66
CA GLU A 77 15.81 -8.40 -3.35
C GLU A 77 14.35 -8.25 -2.94
N VAL A 78 13.73 -7.10 -3.23
CA VAL A 78 12.28 -6.88 -3.02
C VAL A 78 11.47 -7.87 -3.83
N PHE A 79 11.80 -8.08 -5.11
CA PHE A 79 11.12 -9.06 -5.96
C PHE A 79 11.11 -10.45 -5.32
N ASN A 80 12.29 -10.96 -4.95
CA ASN A 80 12.42 -12.26 -4.30
C ASN A 80 11.70 -12.32 -2.94
N SER A 81 11.76 -11.24 -2.17
CA SER A 81 11.09 -11.15 -0.87
C SER A 81 9.58 -11.16 -1.00
N VAL A 82 9.02 -10.48 -1.99
CA VAL A 82 7.61 -10.49 -2.32
C VAL A 82 7.16 -11.91 -2.67
N GLN A 83 7.88 -12.61 -3.57
CA GLN A 83 7.59 -14.01 -3.91
C GLN A 83 7.57 -14.91 -2.67
N LYS A 84 8.58 -14.77 -1.81
CA LYS A 84 8.68 -15.57 -0.57
C LYS A 84 7.44 -15.34 0.32
N ARG A 85 6.98 -14.08 0.44
CA ARG A 85 5.79 -13.76 1.26
C ARG A 85 4.51 -14.36 0.66
N PHE A 86 4.37 -14.30 -0.65
CA PHE A 86 3.22 -14.92 -1.31
C PHE A 86 3.21 -16.43 -1.17
N ASN A 87 4.36 -17.10 -1.27
CA ASN A 87 4.48 -18.55 -1.04
C ASN A 87 4.09 -18.94 0.39
N MET A 88 4.16 -18.01 1.34
CA MET A 88 3.70 -18.16 2.72
C MET A 88 2.20 -17.82 2.91
N GLY A 89 1.47 -17.53 1.85
CA GLY A 89 0.06 -17.11 1.91
C GLY A 89 -0.15 -15.67 2.38
N LEU A 90 0.91 -14.86 2.48
CA LEU A 90 0.82 -13.47 2.90
C LEU A 90 0.54 -12.56 1.71
N SER A 91 -0.31 -11.58 1.90
CA SER A 91 -0.49 -10.47 0.96
C SER A 91 0.61 -9.42 1.14
N VAL A 92 0.74 -8.51 0.17
CA VAL A 92 1.71 -7.41 0.25
C VAL A 92 0.99 -6.08 0.05
N CYS A 93 1.30 -5.09 0.88
CA CYS A 93 0.76 -3.74 0.77
C CYS A 93 1.85 -2.77 0.29
N ILE A 94 1.54 -2.02 -0.75
CA ILE A 94 2.40 -0.97 -1.28
C ILE A 94 1.59 0.30 -1.48
N PHE A 95 2.12 1.40 -0.96
CA PHE A 95 1.66 2.74 -1.31
C PHE A 95 2.45 3.21 -2.54
N PRO A 96 1.83 3.26 -3.73
CA PRO A 96 2.57 3.44 -4.99
C PRO A 96 3.14 4.84 -5.18
N GLU A 97 2.66 5.83 -4.44
CA GLU A 97 3.24 7.18 -4.37
C GLU A 97 4.67 7.15 -3.83
N GLY A 98 4.91 6.22 -2.93
CA GLY A 98 6.24 5.98 -2.40
C GLY A 98 6.57 6.76 -1.13
N GLY A 99 5.68 7.49 -0.57
CA GLY A 99 5.76 8.26 0.66
C GLY A 99 4.57 9.20 0.74
N VAL A 100 4.40 9.83 1.87
CA VAL A 100 3.46 10.94 2.01
C VAL A 100 4.10 12.15 1.34
N PRO A 101 3.37 12.89 0.47
CA PRO A 101 3.89 14.11 -0.13
C PRO A 101 4.25 15.15 0.94
N ASP A 102 5.39 15.83 0.76
CA ASP A 102 5.79 16.95 1.63
C ASP A 102 4.89 18.17 1.40
N ASP A 103 4.39 18.34 0.17
CA ASP A 103 3.44 19.38 -0.18
C ASP A 103 2.01 19.02 0.29
N MET A 104 1.48 19.88 1.15
CA MET A 104 0.16 19.69 1.77
C MET A 104 -1.00 19.87 0.77
N ASP A 105 -0.80 20.47 -0.36
CA ASP A 105 -1.84 20.70 -1.39
C ASP A 105 -2.00 19.46 -2.29
N ILE A 106 -1.01 18.58 -2.36
CA ILE A 106 -1.08 17.35 -3.15
C ILE A 106 -1.99 16.35 -2.44
N LEU A 107 -3.16 16.07 -3.02
CA LEU A 107 -4.10 15.07 -2.52
C LEU A 107 -3.75 13.65 -2.99
N LEU A 108 -3.16 13.51 -4.16
CA LEU A 108 -2.77 12.24 -4.78
C LEU A 108 -1.55 12.45 -5.66
N ASP A 109 -0.41 11.91 -5.23
CA ASP A 109 0.83 11.98 -6.00
C ASP A 109 0.84 10.93 -7.12
N ASN A 110 1.87 10.98 -7.95
CA ASN A 110 2.05 10.07 -9.06
C ASN A 110 2.36 8.65 -8.60
N PHE A 111 1.62 7.69 -9.11
CA PHE A 111 1.87 6.29 -8.83
C PHE A 111 3.10 5.80 -9.59
N LYS A 112 4.01 5.11 -8.89
CA LYS A 112 5.21 4.47 -9.44
C LYS A 112 4.87 3.09 -9.98
N ASP A 113 5.54 2.66 -11.04
CA ASP A 113 5.27 1.39 -11.73
C ASP A 113 5.61 0.13 -10.89
N GLY A 114 6.42 0.27 -9.84
CA GLY A 114 7.00 -0.86 -9.12
C GLY A 114 5.99 -1.86 -8.56
N ALA A 115 4.93 -1.37 -7.93
CA ALA A 115 3.87 -2.21 -7.36
C ALA A 115 3.12 -3.01 -8.44
N PHE A 116 2.81 -2.35 -9.56
CA PHE A 116 2.07 -2.94 -10.67
C PHE A 116 2.92 -3.96 -11.44
N ARG A 117 4.21 -3.65 -11.63
CA ARG A 117 5.16 -4.60 -12.18
C ARG A 117 5.25 -5.85 -11.33
N LEU A 118 5.45 -5.73 -10.01
CA LEU A 118 5.51 -6.85 -9.08
C LEU A 118 4.22 -7.70 -9.14
N ALA A 119 3.05 -7.05 -9.14
CA ALA A 119 1.78 -7.75 -9.21
C ALA A 119 1.63 -8.58 -10.49
N ILE A 120 2.04 -8.05 -11.64
CA ILE A 120 1.96 -8.73 -12.93
C ILE A 120 3.00 -9.87 -13.01
N GLU A 121 4.25 -9.62 -12.64
CA GLU A 121 5.33 -10.62 -12.69
C GLU A 121 5.05 -11.83 -11.79
N HIS A 122 4.41 -11.61 -10.64
CA HIS A 122 4.02 -12.68 -9.72
C HIS A 122 2.58 -13.18 -9.94
N LYS A 123 1.86 -12.66 -10.94
CA LYS A 123 0.46 -13.01 -11.25
C LYS A 123 -0.48 -12.87 -10.06
N ILE A 124 -0.32 -11.82 -9.28
CA ILE A 124 -1.06 -11.56 -8.06
C ILE A 124 -2.11 -10.50 -8.29
N PRO A 125 -3.38 -10.74 -7.92
CA PRO A 125 -4.44 -9.78 -8.09
C PRO A 125 -4.17 -8.49 -7.30
N VAL A 126 -4.42 -7.35 -7.93
CA VAL A 126 -4.33 -6.02 -7.31
C VAL A 126 -5.67 -5.67 -6.69
N ALA A 127 -5.65 -5.34 -5.42
CA ALA A 127 -6.81 -4.90 -4.65
C ALA A 127 -6.67 -3.41 -4.27
N PRO A 128 -7.21 -2.50 -5.09
CA PRO A 128 -7.10 -1.07 -4.84
C PRO A 128 -8.03 -0.60 -3.73
N MET A 129 -7.55 0.38 -2.97
CA MET A 129 -8.31 1.08 -1.93
C MET A 129 -8.09 2.57 -2.02
N THR A 130 -9.12 3.35 -1.70
CA THR A 130 -9.00 4.80 -1.56
C THR A 130 -9.32 5.21 -0.12
N PHE A 131 -8.38 5.93 0.50
CA PHE A 131 -8.53 6.57 1.80
C PHE A 131 -8.89 8.04 1.61
N HIS A 132 -10.14 8.42 1.94
CA HIS A 132 -10.65 9.74 1.58
C HIS A 132 -10.34 10.84 2.60
N ASP A 133 -10.25 10.49 3.89
CA ASP A 133 -10.29 11.50 4.95
C ASP A 133 -9.00 11.58 5.78
N ASN A 134 -8.04 10.69 5.57
CA ASN A 134 -6.87 10.52 6.43
C ASN A 134 -6.02 11.78 6.53
N LYS A 135 -5.80 12.47 5.41
CA LYS A 135 -5.08 13.75 5.37
C LYS A 135 -5.76 14.82 6.23
N LYS A 136 -7.09 14.92 6.14
CA LYS A 136 -7.90 15.86 6.94
C LYS A 136 -7.91 15.49 8.42
N ARG A 137 -7.90 14.19 8.75
CA ARG A 137 -8.02 13.71 10.13
C ARG A 137 -6.70 13.72 10.87
N PHE A 138 -5.62 13.39 10.18
CA PHE A 138 -4.27 13.36 10.75
C PHE A 138 -3.22 13.79 9.72
N PRO A 139 -3.15 15.10 9.41
CA PRO A 139 -2.13 15.64 8.52
C PRO A 139 -0.75 15.60 9.20
N PHE A 140 0.31 15.83 8.43
CA PHE A 140 1.68 15.96 8.97
C PHE A 140 1.94 17.29 9.71
N ALA A 141 0.96 18.18 9.76
CA ALA A 141 1.06 19.44 10.47
C ALA A 141 0.63 19.25 11.94
N PHE A 142 1.45 19.72 12.89
CA PHE A 142 1.14 19.66 14.32
C PHE A 142 -0.16 20.39 14.63
N PHE A 143 -0.98 19.83 15.52
CA PHE A 143 -2.23 20.40 16.04
C PHE A 143 -3.32 20.71 15.01
N SER A 144 -3.20 20.23 13.77
CA SER A 144 -4.17 20.51 12.70
C SER A 144 -5.15 19.35 12.40
N GLY A 145 -5.01 18.23 13.09
CA GLY A 145 -5.90 17.08 12.94
C GLY A 145 -7.25 17.25 13.64
N SER A 146 -8.23 16.44 13.26
CA SER A 146 -9.56 16.46 13.87
C SER A 146 -10.16 15.05 13.97
N PRO A 147 -10.91 14.73 15.05
CA PRO A 147 -11.65 13.46 15.13
C PRO A 147 -12.73 13.39 14.05
N GLY A 148 -13.22 12.18 13.77
CA GLY A 148 -14.35 11.99 12.88
C GLY A 148 -14.24 10.78 11.96
N LYS A 149 -15.07 10.76 10.92
CA LYS A 149 -15.18 9.66 9.98
C LYS A 149 -13.91 9.53 9.12
N MET A 150 -13.47 8.28 8.92
CA MET A 150 -12.39 7.91 8.01
C MET A 150 -12.96 6.92 6.99
N ARG A 151 -13.32 7.44 5.82
CA ARG A 151 -13.95 6.65 4.77
C ARG A 151 -12.89 5.91 3.96
N VAL A 152 -13.17 4.62 3.77
CA VAL A 152 -12.38 3.74 2.91
C VAL A 152 -13.29 3.18 1.82
N LYS A 153 -12.82 3.22 0.59
CA LYS A 153 -13.44 2.48 -0.51
C LYS A 153 -12.49 1.38 -0.96
N ILE A 154 -12.96 0.14 -0.92
CA ILE A 154 -12.32 -1.02 -1.55
C ILE A 154 -12.95 -1.18 -2.92
N HIS A 155 -12.14 -1.08 -3.96
CA HIS A 155 -12.60 -1.14 -5.35
C HIS A 155 -12.62 -2.59 -5.87
N LYS A 156 -13.06 -2.76 -7.12
CA LYS A 156 -12.99 -4.04 -7.84
C LYS A 156 -11.53 -4.49 -7.96
N ILE A 157 -11.33 -5.79 -7.83
CA ILE A 157 -10.01 -6.41 -7.91
C ILE A 157 -9.60 -6.54 -9.38
N PHE A 158 -8.37 -6.12 -9.70
CA PHE A 158 -7.77 -6.37 -11.00
C PHE A 158 -7.03 -7.70 -11.01
N LEU A 159 -7.44 -8.60 -11.88
CA LEU A 159 -6.72 -9.85 -12.11
C LEU A 159 -5.50 -9.58 -13.01
N THR A 160 -4.38 -10.20 -12.68
CA THR A 160 -3.10 -9.96 -13.38
C THR A 160 -2.59 -11.18 -14.13
N ASN A 161 -3.28 -12.32 -14.04
CA ASN A 161 -2.84 -13.60 -14.61
C ASN A 161 -2.69 -13.58 -16.14
N THR A 162 -3.45 -12.75 -16.84
CA THR A 162 -3.39 -12.57 -18.30
C THR A 162 -2.55 -11.37 -18.74
N LEU A 163 -2.15 -10.52 -17.80
CA LEU A 163 -1.38 -9.28 -18.09
C LEU A 163 0.09 -9.59 -18.32
N LYS A 164 0.71 -8.80 -19.21
CA LYS A 164 2.15 -8.76 -19.46
C LYS A 164 2.79 -7.56 -18.78
N VAL A 165 4.10 -7.58 -18.60
CA VAL A 165 4.84 -6.48 -17.91
C VAL A 165 4.66 -5.13 -18.62
N GLU A 166 4.42 -5.14 -19.91
CA GLU A 166 4.12 -3.94 -20.72
C GLU A 166 2.83 -3.25 -20.26
N ASP A 167 1.86 -4.02 -19.74
CA ASP A 167 0.54 -3.52 -19.28
C ASP A 167 0.62 -2.77 -17.94
N LYS A 168 1.77 -2.76 -17.27
CA LYS A 168 1.94 -2.14 -15.94
C LYS A 168 1.50 -0.67 -15.88
N ARG A 169 1.75 0.09 -16.96
CA ARG A 169 1.35 1.52 -17.03
C ARG A 169 -0.17 1.67 -17.16
N ASN A 170 -0.80 0.80 -17.93
CA ASN A 170 -2.25 0.78 -18.08
C ASN A 170 -2.92 0.42 -16.74
N LEU A 171 -2.47 -0.66 -16.10
CA LEU A 171 -2.97 -1.07 -14.78
C LEU A 171 -2.76 0.03 -13.72
N ARG A 172 -1.60 0.69 -13.70
CA ARG A 172 -1.30 1.83 -12.83
C ARG A 172 -2.30 2.97 -13.04
N ASN A 173 -2.50 3.38 -14.31
CA ASN A 173 -3.38 4.49 -14.65
C ASN A 173 -4.84 4.17 -14.30
N GLN A 174 -5.31 2.95 -14.60
CA GLN A 174 -6.65 2.49 -14.20
C GLN A 174 -6.82 2.51 -12.68
N THR A 175 -5.80 2.07 -11.93
CA THR A 175 -5.83 2.07 -10.46
C THR A 175 -5.82 3.48 -9.88
N ARG A 176 -5.06 4.41 -10.48
CA ARG A 176 -4.97 5.80 -10.02
C ARG A 176 -6.27 6.58 -10.25
N ASN A 177 -7.02 6.23 -11.28
CA ASN A 177 -8.27 6.92 -11.68
C ASN A 177 -9.52 6.42 -10.92
N LEU A 178 -9.37 5.56 -9.93
CA LEU A 178 -10.44 5.06 -9.05
C LEU A 178 -10.76 6.05 -7.94
#